data_7f2e840cfdac6e84a2555bc7d280e62b
#
_entry.id   7f2e840cfdac6e84a2555bc7d280e62b
#
_cell.length_a   1.000
_cell.length_b   1.000
_cell.length_c   1.000
_cell.angle_alpha   90.00
_cell.angle_beta   90.00
_cell.angle_gamma   90.00
#
_symmetry.space_group_name_H-M   'P 1'
#
loop_
_entity.id
_entity.type
_entity.pdbx_description
1 polymer ?
#
loop_
_entity_poly.entity_id
_entity_poly.type
_entity_poly.pdbx_seq_one_letter_code
_entity_poly.pdbx_strand_id
1 'polypeptide(L)'
;PRQTCPFCHASIERPSRVLRDMLSFWEQRKKAGHVLRPTDTLAVCEQHRNERDVIPHGASRGWPMSIDFRQLRRRITSPDARYLRILHDCIEHPDHSVWFRTAKAQRATQGRKVCDLNTFDERLCGYYGERGWELLHEILYAVYVQDPLLPTLDLTRDDVQRHFAPLNTSQFLDNVLLPELVCLLIQDDLGGVPYDEAMRIQRESQKFGMAMYASDAPPPKRMRLVQQTLPVRRTSRPTTPATYHEASSDEERPVWHQQRLFLPPRR
;
A
#
# COMPACT_ATOMS: atom_id res chain seq x y z
N PRO A 1 -29.27 20.64 17.17
CA PRO A 1 -29.46 19.24 17.56
C PRO A 1 -28.16 18.48 17.23
N ARG A 2 -27.65 17.76 18.23
CA ARG A 2 -26.47 16.89 18.02
C ARG A 2 -26.91 15.76 17.11
N GLN A 3 -26.28 15.66 15.95
CA GLN A 3 -26.52 14.58 15.00
C GLN A 3 -25.69 13.37 15.44
N THR A 4 -26.27 12.18 15.42
CA THR A 4 -25.56 10.94 15.72
C THR A 4 -25.35 10.13 14.44
N CYS A 5 -24.24 9.42 14.35
CA CYS A 5 -24.01 8.52 13.24
C CYS A 5 -25.05 7.39 13.24
N PRO A 6 -25.77 7.17 12.13
CA PRO A 6 -26.84 6.17 12.08
C PRO A 6 -26.33 4.73 12.17
N PHE A 7 -25.00 4.53 12.12
CA PHE A 7 -24.39 3.20 12.08
C PHE A 7 -23.68 2.81 13.38
N CYS A 8 -22.91 3.73 13.98
CA CYS A 8 -22.17 3.45 15.21
C CYS A 8 -22.65 4.29 16.41
N HIS A 9 -23.66 5.13 16.22
CA HIS A 9 -24.30 5.98 17.23
C HIS A 9 -23.36 7.01 17.90
N ALA A 10 -22.14 7.19 17.38
CA ALA A 10 -21.26 8.24 17.88
C ALA A 10 -21.78 9.63 17.51
N SER A 11 -21.55 10.62 18.38
CA SER A 11 -21.92 12.02 18.15
C SER A 11 -21.13 12.61 16.98
N ILE A 12 -21.83 13.34 16.11
CA ILE A 12 -21.25 14.11 15.01
C ILE A 12 -21.56 15.59 15.30
N GLU A 13 -20.53 16.36 15.65
CA GLU A 13 -20.74 17.74 16.09
C GLU A 13 -20.72 18.74 14.93
N ARG A 14 -19.78 18.61 14.02
CA ARG A 14 -19.59 19.54 12.87
C ARG A 14 -19.15 18.75 11.63
N PRO A 15 -20.09 18.04 10.96
CA PRO A 15 -19.74 17.24 9.80
C PRO A 15 -19.22 18.11 8.66
N SER A 16 -18.14 17.66 8.01
CA SER A 16 -17.66 18.24 6.76
C SER A 16 -18.74 18.12 5.66
N ARG A 17 -18.52 18.79 4.54
CA ARG A 17 -19.38 18.62 3.38
C ARG A 17 -19.40 17.16 2.92
N VAL A 18 -18.23 16.52 2.87
CA VAL A 18 -18.07 15.13 2.44
C VAL A 18 -18.90 14.19 3.32
N LEU A 19 -18.76 14.31 4.63
CA LEU A 19 -19.53 13.48 5.58
C LEU A 19 -21.04 13.71 5.44
N ARG A 20 -21.47 14.95 5.25
CA ARG A 20 -22.89 15.28 5.02
C ARG A 20 -23.43 14.64 3.74
N ASP A 21 -22.65 14.71 2.66
CA ASP A 21 -23.04 14.12 1.38
C ASP A 21 -23.12 12.58 1.48
N MET A 22 -22.17 11.96 2.17
CA MET A 22 -22.21 10.52 2.46
C MET A 22 -23.45 10.12 3.29
N LEU A 23 -23.74 10.84 4.35
CA LEU A 23 -24.92 10.58 5.19
C LEU A 23 -26.23 10.74 4.40
N SER A 24 -26.34 11.81 3.60
CA SER A 24 -27.51 12.05 2.74
C SER A 24 -27.70 10.93 1.70
N PHE A 25 -26.62 10.49 1.08
CA PHE A 25 -26.64 9.39 0.11
C PHE A 25 -27.18 8.09 0.75
N TRP A 26 -26.70 7.75 1.93
CA TRP A 26 -27.14 6.55 2.64
C TRP A 26 -28.57 6.65 3.15
N GLU A 27 -29.01 7.83 3.57
CA GLU A 27 -30.39 8.08 3.98
C GLU A 27 -31.37 7.88 2.82
N GLN A 28 -31.02 8.40 1.63
CA GLN A 28 -31.81 8.19 0.41
C GLN A 28 -31.88 6.71 0.02
N ARG A 29 -30.76 5.99 0.08
CA ARG A 29 -30.75 4.54 -0.24
C ARG A 29 -31.59 3.74 0.77
N LYS A 30 -31.52 4.07 2.05
CA LYS A 30 -32.36 3.44 3.07
C LYS A 30 -33.86 3.68 2.81
N LYS A 31 -34.24 4.92 2.46
CA LYS A 31 -35.61 5.27 2.09
C LYS A 31 -36.08 4.52 0.82
N ALA A 32 -35.17 4.23 -0.10
CA ALA A 32 -35.45 3.43 -1.30
C ALA A 32 -35.45 1.91 -1.05
N GLY A 33 -35.36 1.45 0.18
CA GLY A 33 -35.44 0.03 0.54
C GLY A 33 -34.16 -0.77 0.28
N HIS A 34 -33.03 -0.12 0.01
CA HIS A 34 -31.77 -0.84 -0.16
C HIS A 34 -31.22 -1.36 1.16
N VAL A 35 -30.84 -2.63 1.18
CA VAL A 35 -30.13 -3.23 2.31
C VAL A 35 -28.71 -2.69 2.34
N LEU A 36 -28.32 -2.07 3.44
CA LEU A 36 -26.97 -1.56 3.66
C LEU A 36 -26.01 -2.72 3.97
N ARG A 37 -24.90 -2.78 3.27
CA ARG A 37 -23.85 -3.76 3.54
C ARG A 37 -22.94 -3.23 4.65
N PRO A 38 -22.36 -4.10 5.49
CA PRO A 38 -21.37 -3.67 6.51
C PRO A 38 -20.21 -2.84 5.93
N THR A 39 -19.75 -3.17 4.72
CA THR A 39 -18.69 -2.41 4.02
C THR A 39 -19.11 -0.98 3.70
N ASP A 40 -20.38 -0.75 3.44
CA ASP A 40 -20.92 0.56 3.08
C ASP A 40 -20.98 1.47 4.31
N THR A 41 -21.22 0.88 5.48
CA THR A 41 -21.31 1.61 6.75
C THR A 41 -19.95 1.96 7.32
N LEU A 42 -18.90 1.14 7.01
CA LEU A 42 -17.55 1.36 7.50
C LEU A 42 -16.98 2.69 6.99
N ALA A 43 -17.16 3.02 5.72
CA ALA A 43 -16.66 4.26 5.14
C ALA A 43 -17.19 5.52 5.84
N VAL A 44 -18.48 5.54 6.19
CA VAL A 44 -19.09 6.67 6.94
C VAL A 44 -18.52 6.74 8.36
N CYS A 45 -18.40 5.60 9.04
CA CYS A 45 -17.85 5.54 10.39
C CYS A 45 -16.37 5.94 10.43
N GLU A 46 -15.61 5.57 9.42
CA GLU A 46 -14.22 5.98 9.27
C GLU A 46 -14.11 7.48 9.04
N GLN A 47 -14.89 8.03 8.11
CA GLN A 47 -14.88 9.47 7.82
C GLN A 47 -15.21 10.31 9.05
N HIS A 48 -16.28 10.00 9.81
CA HIS A 48 -16.58 10.81 10.99
C HIS A 48 -15.56 10.63 12.12
N ARG A 49 -14.91 9.46 12.24
CA ARG A 49 -13.80 9.25 13.18
C ARG A 49 -12.59 10.08 12.78
N ASN A 50 -12.28 10.12 11.49
CA ASN A 50 -11.19 10.94 10.96
C ASN A 50 -11.44 12.42 11.29
N GLU A 51 -12.64 12.93 11.07
CA GLU A 51 -12.99 14.32 11.37
C GLU A 51 -12.98 14.65 12.87
N ARG A 52 -13.35 13.69 13.71
CA ARG A 52 -13.42 13.89 15.17
C ARG A 52 -12.04 13.77 15.85
N ASP A 53 -11.25 12.78 15.45
CA ASP A 53 -10.07 12.39 16.19
C ASP A 53 -8.76 12.63 15.38
N VAL A 54 -8.70 12.15 14.13
CA VAL A 54 -7.44 12.08 13.38
C VAL A 54 -7.01 13.46 12.88
N ILE A 55 -7.91 14.21 12.27
CA ILE A 55 -7.62 15.53 11.70
C ILE A 55 -7.27 16.54 12.80
N PRO A 56 -8.04 16.66 13.91
CA PRO A 56 -7.67 17.57 15.00
C PRO A 56 -6.35 17.18 15.68
N HIS A 57 -6.07 15.87 15.81
CA HIS A 57 -4.79 15.42 16.33
C HIS A 57 -3.63 15.86 15.42
N GLY A 58 -3.74 15.66 14.11
CA GLY A 58 -2.72 16.12 13.14
C GLY A 58 -2.49 17.62 13.18
N ALA A 59 -3.58 18.40 13.27
CA ALA A 59 -3.51 19.85 13.42
C ALA A 59 -2.77 20.26 14.70
N SER A 60 -3.03 19.58 15.83
CA SER A 60 -2.33 19.84 17.10
C SER A 60 -0.85 19.49 17.06
N ARG A 61 -0.44 18.59 16.16
CA ARG A 61 0.96 18.20 15.92
C ARG A 61 1.67 19.15 14.94
N GLY A 62 0.98 20.13 14.39
CA GLY A 62 1.52 21.09 13.41
C GLY A 62 1.68 20.51 11.99
N TRP A 63 1.02 19.40 11.68
CA TRP A 63 1.07 18.84 10.32
C TRP A 63 0.27 19.71 9.34
N PRO A 64 0.73 19.85 8.07
CA PRO A 64 0.12 20.76 7.11
C PRO A 64 -1.36 20.41 6.83
N MET A 65 -2.24 21.37 7.11
CA MET A 65 -3.67 21.28 6.79
C MET A 65 -3.99 21.56 5.32
N SER A 66 -3.00 22.03 4.56
CA SER A 66 -3.11 22.29 3.12
C SER A 66 -1.76 22.04 2.46
N ILE A 67 -1.74 21.28 1.38
CA ILE A 67 -0.56 20.99 0.57
C ILE A 67 -0.84 21.42 -0.87
N ASP A 68 0.04 22.22 -1.45
CA ASP A 68 -0.05 22.56 -2.88
C ASP A 68 0.61 21.48 -3.74
N PHE A 69 -0.17 20.45 -4.05
CA PHE A 69 0.26 19.35 -4.89
C PHE A 69 0.69 19.77 -6.31
N ARG A 70 0.19 20.92 -6.81
CA ARG A 70 0.53 21.39 -8.17
C ARG A 70 1.98 21.85 -8.27
N GLN A 71 2.54 22.29 -7.16
CA GLN A 71 3.93 22.77 -7.12
C GLN A 71 4.94 21.65 -6.82
N LEU A 72 4.52 20.47 -6.36
CA LEU A 72 5.44 19.40 -5.95
C LEU A 72 6.41 19.01 -7.06
N ARG A 73 5.93 18.79 -8.30
CA ARG A 73 6.80 18.44 -9.43
C ARG A 73 7.90 19.50 -9.61
N ARG A 74 7.53 20.77 -9.71
CA ARG A 74 8.48 21.87 -9.86
C ARG A 74 9.45 21.95 -8.68
N ARG A 75 8.96 21.81 -7.46
CA ARG A 75 9.76 21.81 -6.23
C ARG A 75 10.83 20.73 -6.25
N ILE A 76 10.48 19.51 -6.67
CA ILE A 76 11.37 18.35 -6.67
C ILE A 76 12.37 18.41 -7.82
N THR A 77 11.94 18.80 -9.03
CA THR A 77 12.77 18.76 -10.24
C THR A 77 13.50 20.08 -10.52
N SER A 78 13.39 21.08 -9.65
CA SER A 78 14.16 22.31 -9.78
C SER A 78 15.66 22.02 -9.75
N PRO A 79 16.48 22.63 -10.64
CA PRO A 79 17.94 22.42 -10.67
C PRO A 79 18.62 22.78 -9.34
N ASP A 80 18.07 23.76 -8.62
CA ASP A 80 18.60 24.23 -7.32
C ASP A 80 18.13 23.35 -6.16
N ALA A 81 17.18 22.44 -6.40
CA ALA A 81 16.62 21.60 -5.35
C ALA A 81 17.58 20.46 -4.96
N ARG A 82 17.76 20.28 -3.65
CA ARG A 82 18.65 19.25 -3.11
C ARG A 82 18.13 17.81 -3.35
N TYR A 83 16.84 17.65 -3.66
CA TYR A 83 16.17 16.35 -3.70
C TYR A 83 16.82 15.38 -4.67
N LEU A 84 16.91 15.75 -5.95
CA LEU A 84 17.49 14.86 -6.97
C LEU A 84 18.94 14.49 -6.65
N ARG A 85 19.75 15.43 -6.15
CA ARG A 85 21.13 15.15 -5.76
C ARG A 85 21.22 14.09 -4.66
N ILE A 86 20.35 14.15 -3.64
CA ILE A 86 20.34 13.17 -2.55
C ILE A 86 19.82 11.81 -3.07
N LEU A 87 18.79 11.82 -3.91
CA LEU A 87 18.29 10.59 -4.52
C LEU A 87 19.31 9.94 -5.45
N HIS A 88 20.12 10.73 -6.16
CA HIS A 88 21.24 10.21 -6.96
C HIS A 88 22.28 9.52 -6.07
N ASP A 89 22.65 10.12 -4.95
CA ASP A 89 23.55 9.47 -3.98
C ASP A 89 22.97 8.14 -3.47
N CYS A 90 21.66 8.09 -3.21
CA CYS A 90 20.98 6.85 -2.85
C CYS A 90 20.99 5.77 -3.96
N ILE A 91 21.05 6.17 -5.24
CA ILE A 91 21.14 5.23 -6.35
C ILE A 91 22.58 4.70 -6.49
N GLU A 92 23.56 5.58 -6.39
CA GLU A 92 24.98 5.24 -6.52
C GLU A 92 25.50 4.49 -5.28
N HIS A 93 25.03 4.87 -4.09
CA HIS A 93 25.44 4.34 -2.79
C HIS A 93 24.25 3.89 -1.93
N PRO A 94 23.46 2.89 -2.37
CA PRO A 94 22.20 2.54 -1.72
C PRO A 94 22.36 2.09 -0.26
N ASP A 95 23.51 1.51 0.11
CA ASP A 95 23.78 1.11 1.50
C ASP A 95 23.85 2.31 2.49
N HIS A 96 23.98 3.56 2.00
CA HIS A 96 23.88 4.76 2.83
C HIS A 96 22.42 5.02 3.27
N SER A 97 21.43 4.63 2.46
CA SER A 97 20.02 4.80 2.78
C SER A 97 19.55 3.82 3.87
N VAL A 98 18.88 4.35 4.89
CA VAL A 98 18.22 3.53 5.92
C VAL A 98 17.11 2.67 5.29
N TRP A 99 16.40 3.23 4.32
CA TRP A 99 15.32 2.55 3.62
C TRP A 99 15.81 1.34 2.83
N PHE A 100 16.93 1.47 2.14
CA PHE A 100 17.53 0.34 1.41
C PHE A 100 17.95 -0.78 2.35
N ARG A 101 18.68 -0.45 3.43
CA ARG A 101 19.09 -1.44 4.43
C ARG A 101 17.89 -2.16 5.04
N THR A 102 16.82 -1.42 5.34
CA THR A 102 15.57 -1.98 5.88
C THR A 102 14.91 -2.93 4.88
N ALA A 103 14.72 -2.49 3.64
CA ALA A 103 14.09 -3.29 2.58
C ALA A 103 14.90 -4.57 2.26
N LYS A 104 16.24 -4.45 2.23
CA LYS A 104 17.16 -5.58 2.03
C LYS A 104 17.06 -6.60 3.17
N ALA A 105 17.03 -6.13 4.42
CA ALA A 105 16.88 -7.00 5.60
C ALA A 105 15.52 -7.70 5.64
N GLN A 106 14.43 -7.01 5.36
CA GLN A 106 13.10 -7.58 5.28
C GLN A 106 13.01 -8.67 4.22
N ARG A 107 13.60 -8.42 3.04
CA ARG A 107 13.63 -9.41 1.97
C ARG A 107 14.42 -10.67 2.32
N ALA A 108 15.49 -10.53 3.07
CA ALA A 108 16.29 -11.65 3.55
C ALA A 108 15.55 -12.53 4.56
N THR A 109 14.70 -11.92 5.42
CA THR A 109 14.03 -12.61 6.53
C THR A 109 12.66 -13.19 6.16
N GLN A 110 11.88 -12.49 5.33
CA GLN A 110 10.46 -12.80 5.12
C GLN A 110 10.15 -13.47 3.76
N GLY A 111 11.14 -13.53 2.85
CA GLY A 111 10.92 -14.03 1.50
C GLY A 111 10.08 -13.09 0.62
N ARG A 112 10.04 -13.39 -0.69
CA ARG A 112 9.51 -12.49 -1.72
C ARG A 112 8.03 -12.09 -1.54
N LYS A 113 7.16 -13.05 -1.17
CA LYS A 113 5.70 -12.83 -1.12
C LYS A 113 5.23 -12.05 0.11
N VAL A 114 5.90 -12.20 1.23
CA VAL A 114 5.51 -11.53 2.48
C VAL A 114 5.98 -10.08 2.50
N CYS A 115 7.15 -9.80 1.90
CA CYS A 115 7.63 -8.43 1.74
C CYS A 115 6.66 -7.54 0.95
N ASP A 116 6.01 -8.08 -0.10
CA ASP A 116 5.09 -7.29 -0.92
C ASP A 116 3.80 -6.90 -0.19
N LEU A 117 3.39 -7.66 0.83
CA LEU A 117 2.21 -7.37 1.65
C LEU A 117 2.53 -6.40 2.80
N ASN A 118 3.65 -6.60 3.49
CA ASN A 118 4.03 -5.76 4.64
C ASN A 118 4.52 -4.36 4.23
N THR A 119 5.07 -4.22 3.02
CA THR A 119 5.50 -2.93 2.47
C THR A 119 4.33 -2.01 2.11
N PHE A 120 3.08 -2.48 2.12
CA PHE A 120 1.95 -1.61 1.85
C PHE A 120 1.78 -0.53 2.93
N ASP A 121 1.97 -0.88 4.20
CA ASP A 121 1.93 0.09 5.31
C ASP A 121 3.16 1.03 5.34
N GLU A 122 4.29 0.59 4.78
CA GLU A 122 5.53 1.38 4.72
C GLU A 122 5.60 2.30 3.48
N ARG A 123 4.79 2.05 2.45
CA ARG A 123 4.68 2.87 1.22
C ARG A 123 3.95 4.18 1.42
N LEU A 124 3.43 4.42 2.61
CA LEU A 124 2.59 5.59 2.85
C LEU A 124 3.45 6.86 2.97
N CYS A 125 2.98 7.92 2.34
CA CYS A 125 3.68 9.19 2.24
C CYS A 125 3.43 10.12 3.44
N GLY A 126 3.24 9.57 4.65
CA GLY A 126 2.97 10.36 5.82
C GLY A 126 1.75 11.28 5.61
N TYR A 127 1.86 12.53 6.01
CA TYR A 127 0.77 13.50 5.86
C TYR A 127 0.46 13.90 4.41
N TYR A 128 1.26 13.49 3.43
CA TYR A 128 0.94 13.67 2.00
C TYR A 128 -0.20 12.75 1.51
N GLY A 129 -0.45 11.64 2.21
CA GLY A 129 -1.55 10.72 1.93
C GLY A 129 -1.43 9.98 0.60
N GLU A 130 -2.55 9.40 0.13
CA GLU A 130 -2.60 8.64 -1.13
C GLU A 130 -2.34 9.54 -2.34
N ARG A 131 -2.91 10.73 -2.37
CA ARG A 131 -2.69 11.69 -3.45
C ARG A 131 -1.23 12.09 -3.58
N GLY A 132 -0.55 12.26 -2.43
CA GLY A 132 0.89 12.52 -2.40
C GLY A 132 1.67 11.34 -2.96
N TRP A 133 1.33 10.13 -2.56
CA TRP A 133 1.96 8.92 -3.05
C TRP A 133 1.85 8.79 -4.58
N GLU A 134 0.66 8.94 -5.14
CA GLU A 134 0.43 8.86 -6.59
C GLU A 134 1.30 9.86 -7.34
N LEU A 135 1.29 11.11 -6.92
CA LEU A 135 2.04 12.18 -7.59
C LEU A 135 3.55 12.01 -7.44
N LEU A 136 4.04 11.69 -6.24
CA LEU A 136 5.48 11.50 -6.01
C LEU A 136 6.00 10.28 -6.75
N HIS A 137 5.24 9.20 -6.78
CA HIS A 137 5.57 8.01 -7.57
C HIS A 137 5.63 8.34 -9.07
N GLU A 138 4.65 9.08 -9.61
CA GLU A 138 4.65 9.54 -11.01
C GLU A 138 5.89 10.39 -11.33
N ILE A 139 6.25 11.32 -10.44
CA ILE A 139 7.43 12.17 -10.62
C ILE A 139 8.71 11.33 -10.67
N LEU A 140 8.90 10.43 -9.70
CA LEU A 140 10.08 9.56 -9.63
C LEU A 140 10.15 8.62 -10.83
N TYR A 141 9.01 8.06 -11.24
CA TYR A 141 8.94 7.18 -12.41
C TYR A 141 9.30 7.93 -13.68
N ALA A 142 8.79 9.15 -13.87
CA ALA A 142 9.14 9.98 -15.02
C ALA A 142 10.63 10.33 -15.06
N VAL A 143 11.23 10.65 -13.90
CA VAL A 143 12.64 11.06 -13.81
C VAL A 143 13.61 9.88 -14.04
N TYR A 144 13.31 8.69 -13.49
CA TYR A 144 14.28 7.61 -13.40
C TYR A 144 13.98 6.38 -14.25
N VAL A 145 12.79 6.28 -14.83
CA VAL A 145 12.36 5.09 -15.58
C VAL A 145 11.92 5.44 -17.00
N GLN A 146 11.01 6.43 -17.12
CA GLN A 146 10.40 6.75 -18.40
C GLN A 146 11.21 7.76 -19.22
N ASP A 147 11.68 8.81 -18.58
CA ASP A 147 12.44 9.90 -19.21
C ASP A 147 13.54 10.37 -18.24
N PRO A 148 14.62 9.60 -18.10
CA PRO A 148 15.68 9.92 -17.17
C PRO A 148 16.31 11.27 -17.49
N LEU A 149 16.34 12.18 -16.52
CA LEU A 149 17.02 13.47 -16.65
C LEU A 149 18.54 13.29 -16.81
N LEU A 150 19.10 12.22 -16.25
CA LEU A 150 20.48 11.83 -16.37
C LEU A 150 20.55 10.37 -16.86
N PRO A 151 21.02 10.11 -18.09
CA PRO A 151 21.05 8.76 -18.66
C PRO A 151 21.85 7.75 -17.83
N THR A 152 22.82 8.22 -17.05
CA THR A 152 23.62 7.37 -16.16
C THR A 152 22.87 6.83 -14.96
N LEU A 153 21.75 7.43 -14.62
CA LEU A 153 20.93 7.11 -13.45
C LEU A 153 19.58 6.47 -13.82
N ASP A 154 19.45 6.02 -15.06
CA ASP A 154 18.29 5.24 -15.48
C ASP A 154 18.24 3.91 -14.71
N LEU A 155 17.20 3.74 -13.89
CA LEU A 155 17.00 2.54 -13.06
C LEU A 155 16.71 1.27 -13.87
N THR A 156 16.47 1.37 -15.17
CA THR A 156 16.25 0.20 -16.03
C THR A 156 17.56 -0.42 -16.54
N ARG A 157 18.67 0.28 -16.41
CA ARG A 157 19.98 -0.19 -16.86
C ARG A 157 20.56 -1.27 -15.96
N ASP A 158 21.11 -2.32 -16.53
CA ASP A 158 21.65 -3.48 -15.81
C ASP A 158 22.83 -3.12 -14.87
N ASP A 159 23.66 -2.15 -15.26
CA ASP A 159 24.77 -1.68 -14.44
C ASP A 159 24.28 -0.93 -13.19
N VAL A 160 23.23 -0.14 -13.33
CA VAL A 160 22.59 0.57 -12.21
C VAL A 160 21.82 -0.39 -11.32
N GLN A 161 21.08 -1.34 -11.90
CA GLN A 161 20.32 -2.34 -11.13
C GLN A 161 21.20 -3.20 -10.21
N ARG A 162 22.45 -3.45 -10.59
CA ARG A 162 23.38 -4.20 -9.75
C ARG A 162 23.67 -3.52 -8.42
N HIS A 163 23.61 -2.19 -8.34
CA HIS A 163 23.87 -1.43 -7.12
C HIS A 163 22.78 -1.67 -6.06
N PHE A 164 21.53 -1.85 -6.46
CA PHE A 164 20.41 -2.02 -5.53
C PHE A 164 19.86 -3.46 -5.46
N ALA A 165 20.57 -4.44 -6.02
CA ALA A 165 20.19 -5.83 -5.78
C ALA A 165 20.15 -6.15 -4.27
N PRO A 166 19.19 -6.93 -3.79
CA PRO A 166 18.26 -7.82 -4.48
C PRO A 166 16.90 -7.20 -4.85
N LEU A 167 16.73 -5.90 -4.71
CA LEU A 167 15.51 -5.22 -5.13
C LEU A 167 15.45 -5.11 -6.65
N ASN A 168 14.25 -5.11 -7.21
CA ASN A 168 14.06 -4.71 -8.60
C ASN A 168 13.79 -3.19 -8.69
N THR A 169 13.72 -2.66 -9.91
CA THR A 169 13.52 -1.23 -10.19
C THR A 169 12.29 -0.67 -9.45
N SER A 170 11.14 -1.32 -9.58
CA SER A 170 9.91 -0.86 -8.91
C SER A 170 10.04 -0.91 -7.39
N GLN A 171 10.61 -1.98 -6.84
CA GLN A 171 10.83 -2.11 -5.40
C GLN A 171 11.81 -1.08 -4.87
N PHE A 172 12.86 -0.76 -5.62
CA PHE A 172 13.82 0.26 -5.22
C PHE A 172 13.17 1.65 -5.25
N LEU A 173 12.40 1.95 -6.28
CA LEU A 173 11.65 3.21 -6.37
C LEU A 173 10.66 3.36 -5.22
N ASP A 174 9.83 2.33 -4.96
CA ASP A 174 8.76 2.38 -3.96
C ASP A 174 9.27 2.33 -2.52
N ASN A 175 10.31 1.54 -2.25
CA ASN A 175 10.74 1.24 -0.88
C ASN A 175 11.98 2.05 -0.45
N VAL A 176 12.65 2.71 -1.39
CA VAL A 176 13.86 3.49 -1.09
C VAL A 176 13.71 4.94 -1.52
N LEU A 177 13.55 5.21 -2.81
CA LEU A 177 13.57 6.58 -3.32
C LEU A 177 12.34 7.39 -2.87
N LEU A 178 11.16 6.77 -2.89
CA LEU A 178 9.92 7.45 -2.51
C LEU A 178 9.90 7.82 -1.01
N PRO A 179 10.15 6.92 -0.06
CA PRO A 179 10.19 7.29 1.36
C PRO A 179 11.34 8.25 1.68
N GLU A 180 12.48 8.15 1.00
CA GLU A 180 13.57 9.12 1.13
C GLU A 180 13.11 10.52 0.74
N LEU A 181 12.49 10.65 -0.45
CA LEU A 181 11.95 11.92 -0.93
C LEU A 181 10.92 12.50 0.03
N VAL A 182 10.03 11.66 0.58
CA VAL A 182 9.02 12.11 1.56
C VAL A 182 9.69 12.67 2.82
N CYS A 183 10.73 12.02 3.34
CA CYS A 183 11.48 12.53 4.50
C CYS A 183 12.12 13.89 4.21
N LEU A 184 12.71 14.06 3.02
CA LEU A 184 13.30 15.34 2.61
C LEU A 184 12.24 16.45 2.49
N LEU A 185 11.07 16.13 1.95
CA LEU A 185 9.95 17.05 1.86
C LEU A 185 9.44 17.46 3.25
N ILE A 186 9.31 16.49 4.17
CA ILE A 186 8.91 16.72 5.57
C ILE A 186 9.92 17.63 6.27
N GLN A 187 11.23 17.42 6.06
CA GLN A 187 12.26 18.30 6.61
C GLN A 187 12.06 19.74 6.18
N ASP A 188 11.82 19.97 4.90
CA ASP A 188 11.67 21.31 4.35
C ASP A 188 10.35 21.97 4.79
N ASP A 189 9.26 21.21 4.83
CA ASP A 189 7.94 21.71 5.25
C ASP A 189 7.92 22.15 6.71
N LEU A 190 8.73 21.50 7.55
CA LEU A 190 8.78 21.75 9.00
C LEU A 190 10.03 22.55 9.45
N GLY A 191 10.65 23.27 8.50
CA GLY A 191 11.74 24.19 8.82
C GLY A 191 13.07 23.53 9.13
N GLY A 192 13.36 22.35 8.55
CA GLY A 192 14.65 21.68 8.66
C GLY A 192 14.78 20.76 9.87
N VAL A 193 13.70 20.04 10.22
CA VAL A 193 13.76 19.03 11.29
C VAL A 193 14.83 17.97 11.00
N PRO A 194 15.43 17.34 12.04
CA PRO A 194 16.36 16.22 11.85
C PRO A 194 15.74 15.08 11.03
N TYR A 195 16.57 14.32 10.32
CA TYR A 195 16.12 13.24 9.45
C TYR A 195 15.34 12.17 10.21
N ASP A 196 15.82 11.77 11.39
CA ASP A 196 15.14 10.79 12.25
C ASP A 196 13.75 11.26 12.69
N GLU A 197 13.62 12.56 12.96
CA GLU A 197 12.34 13.18 13.28
C GLU A 197 11.41 13.17 12.05
N ALA A 198 11.92 13.48 10.86
CA ALA A 198 11.15 13.41 9.63
C ALA A 198 10.64 11.98 9.36
N MET A 199 11.47 10.96 9.57
CA MET A 199 11.07 9.54 9.48
C MET A 199 9.97 9.20 10.49
N ARG A 200 10.08 9.69 11.73
CA ARG A 200 9.06 9.48 12.76
C ARG A 200 7.73 10.15 12.36
N ILE A 201 7.78 11.39 11.90
CA ILE A 201 6.62 12.14 11.43
C ILE A 201 5.97 11.44 10.25
N GLN A 202 6.74 10.95 9.28
CA GLN A 202 6.22 10.19 8.15
C GLN A 202 5.37 9.01 8.62
N ARG A 203 5.84 8.21 9.58
CA ARG A 203 5.11 7.07 10.11
C ARG A 203 3.87 7.47 10.91
N GLU A 204 4.00 8.43 11.82
CA GLU A 204 2.92 8.85 12.70
C GLU A 204 1.78 9.57 11.95
N SER A 205 2.10 10.30 10.88
CA SER A 205 1.13 11.12 10.14
C SER A 205 0.37 10.38 9.03
N GLN A 206 0.62 9.10 8.80
CA GLN A 206 -0.01 8.33 7.73
C GLN A 206 -1.53 8.38 7.77
N LYS A 207 -2.13 8.10 8.94
CA LYS A 207 -3.59 8.13 9.09
C LYS A 207 -4.16 9.52 8.81
N PHE A 208 -3.44 10.56 9.22
CA PHE A 208 -3.82 11.93 8.92
C PHE A 208 -3.76 12.22 7.42
N GLY A 209 -2.68 11.82 6.75
CA GLY A 209 -2.54 11.97 5.31
C GLY A 209 -3.66 11.26 4.53
N MET A 210 -3.98 10.02 4.89
CA MET A 210 -5.09 9.27 4.30
C MET A 210 -6.44 9.95 4.53
N ALA A 211 -6.66 10.52 5.72
CA ALA A 211 -7.88 11.22 6.04
C ALA A 211 -8.04 12.56 5.30
N MET A 212 -6.92 13.28 5.08
CA MET A 212 -6.91 14.60 4.44
C MET A 212 -6.79 14.56 2.93
N TYR A 213 -6.01 13.63 2.40
CA TYR A 213 -5.58 13.58 1.01
C TYR A 213 -5.75 12.18 0.42
N ALA A 214 -6.98 11.66 0.49
CA ALA A 214 -7.37 10.46 -0.23
C ALA A 214 -7.19 10.66 -1.74
N SER A 215 -6.97 9.58 -2.48
CA SER A 215 -6.89 9.62 -3.94
C SER A 215 -8.22 10.08 -4.54
N ASP A 216 -8.14 10.98 -5.54
CA ASP A 216 -9.29 11.35 -6.38
C ASP A 216 -9.59 10.24 -7.43
N ALA A 217 -8.73 9.22 -7.53
CA ALA A 217 -8.95 8.12 -8.44
C ALA A 217 -10.21 7.34 -8.03
N PRO A 218 -11.10 7.02 -8.97
CA PRO A 218 -12.22 6.14 -8.66
C PRO A 218 -11.66 4.84 -8.09
N PRO A 219 -12.25 4.29 -7.01
CA PRO A 219 -11.77 3.06 -6.43
C PRO A 219 -11.59 2.03 -7.53
N PRO A 220 -10.48 1.27 -7.55
CA PRO A 220 -10.19 0.32 -8.60
C PRO A 220 -11.44 -0.53 -8.79
N LYS A 221 -11.99 -0.52 -10.02
CA LYS A 221 -13.17 -1.34 -10.35
C LYS A 221 -12.79 -2.73 -9.86
N ARG A 222 -13.37 -3.17 -8.73
CA ARG A 222 -13.11 -4.51 -8.20
C ARG A 222 -13.19 -5.42 -9.41
N MET A 223 -12.06 -6.02 -9.82
CA MET A 223 -12.09 -7.13 -10.74
C MET A 223 -13.17 -8.03 -10.18
N ARG A 224 -14.32 -8.10 -10.85
CA ARG A 224 -15.27 -9.17 -10.61
C ARG A 224 -14.40 -10.41 -10.78
N LEU A 225 -14.07 -11.05 -9.69
CA LEU A 225 -13.69 -12.44 -9.72
C LEU A 225 -14.83 -13.07 -10.50
N VAL A 226 -14.60 -13.25 -11.81
CA VAL A 226 -15.41 -14.13 -12.61
C VAL A 226 -15.24 -15.45 -11.89
N GLN A 227 -16.22 -15.78 -11.05
CA GLN A 227 -16.42 -17.15 -10.62
C GLN A 227 -16.56 -17.89 -11.93
N GLN A 228 -15.44 -18.43 -12.42
CA GLN A 228 -15.49 -19.48 -13.40
C GLN A 228 -16.26 -20.59 -12.71
N THR A 229 -17.57 -20.59 -12.94
CA THR A 229 -18.39 -21.76 -12.72
C THR A 229 -17.78 -22.82 -13.62
N LEU A 230 -16.94 -23.66 -13.01
CA LEU A 230 -16.49 -24.89 -13.65
C LEU A 230 -17.77 -25.57 -14.16
N PRO A 231 -17.86 -25.93 -15.44
CA PRO A 231 -19.02 -26.64 -15.94
C PRO A 231 -19.13 -27.92 -15.10
N VAL A 232 -20.20 -28.03 -14.33
CA VAL A 232 -20.55 -29.23 -13.63
C VAL A 232 -20.78 -30.28 -14.74
N ARG A 233 -19.79 -31.14 -14.92
CA ARG A 233 -19.87 -32.27 -15.83
C ARG A 233 -21.01 -33.17 -15.30
N ARG A 234 -22.21 -32.99 -15.85
CA ARG A 234 -23.30 -33.92 -15.66
C ARG A 234 -22.84 -35.27 -16.16
N THR A 235 -22.38 -36.14 -15.28
CA THR A 235 -22.22 -37.53 -15.56
C THR A 235 -23.61 -38.12 -15.66
N SER A 236 -24.10 -38.23 -16.90
CA SER A 236 -25.21 -39.10 -17.25
C SER A 236 -24.79 -40.54 -16.89
N ARG A 237 -25.49 -41.11 -15.95
CA ARG A 237 -25.39 -42.51 -15.51
C ARG A 237 -25.89 -43.39 -16.62
N PRO A 238 -25.14 -44.33 -17.19
CA PRO A 238 -25.71 -45.47 -17.92
C PRO A 238 -26.05 -46.58 -16.94
N THR A 239 -27.30 -46.93 -16.90
CA THR A 239 -27.81 -48.18 -16.37
C THR A 239 -27.50 -49.29 -17.37
N THR A 240 -26.74 -50.31 -17.00
CA THR A 240 -26.94 -51.73 -17.39
C THR A 240 -25.97 -52.67 -16.66
N PRO A 241 -26.28 -53.97 -16.58
CA PRO A 241 -26.03 -54.71 -15.36
C PRO A 241 -24.79 -55.64 -15.41
N ALA A 242 -24.52 -56.19 -14.24
CA ALA A 242 -23.42 -57.05 -13.87
C ALA A 242 -23.10 -58.21 -14.81
N THR A 243 -21.81 -58.42 -15.01
CA THR A 243 -21.23 -59.77 -15.11
C THR A 243 -19.87 -59.78 -14.42
N TYR A 244 -19.75 -60.70 -13.46
CA TYR A 244 -18.54 -61.03 -12.75
C TYR A 244 -17.54 -61.72 -13.68
N HIS A 245 -16.28 -61.29 -13.65
CA HIS A 245 -15.14 -62.15 -13.91
C HIS A 245 -13.99 -61.73 -13.01
N GLU A 246 -13.60 -62.65 -12.13
CA GLU A 246 -12.33 -62.62 -11.39
C GLU A 246 -11.15 -62.76 -12.37
N ALA A 247 -10.13 -61.92 -12.19
CA ALA A 247 -8.77 -62.29 -12.57
C ALA A 247 -7.79 -61.45 -11.70
N SER A 248 -7.05 -62.20 -10.93
CA SER A 248 -5.83 -61.93 -10.20
C SER A 248 -4.78 -61.25 -11.06
N SER A 249 -4.10 -60.23 -10.50
CA SER A 249 -2.61 -60.18 -10.55
C SER A 249 -2.08 -58.94 -9.79
N ASP A 250 -1.07 -59.25 -9.03
CA ASP A 250 -0.19 -58.37 -8.26
C ASP A 250 0.34 -57.19 -9.07
N GLU A 251 0.32 -56.01 -8.49
CA GLU A 251 1.32 -54.98 -8.82
C GLU A 251 1.52 -54.00 -7.65
N GLU A 252 2.77 -53.75 -7.41
CA GLU A 252 3.47 -53.19 -6.27
C GLU A 252 3.04 -51.76 -5.91
N ARG A 253 2.92 -51.48 -4.60
CA ARG A 253 2.82 -50.12 -4.04
C ARG A 253 4.23 -49.54 -3.80
N PRO A 254 4.53 -48.30 -4.20
CA PRO A 254 5.78 -47.65 -3.77
C PRO A 254 5.66 -47.20 -2.33
N VAL A 255 6.64 -47.60 -1.56
CA VAL A 255 6.86 -47.24 -0.14
C VAL A 255 7.39 -45.81 -0.04
N TRP A 256 6.64 -44.91 0.60
CA TRP A 256 7.14 -43.60 0.98
C TRP A 256 7.88 -43.71 2.31
N HIS A 257 9.20 -43.47 2.29
CA HIS A 257 10.04 -43.39 3.47
C HIS A 257 9.68 -42.15 4.31
N GLN A 258 9.19 -42.40 5.52
CA GLN A 258 9.14 -41.40 6.62
C GLN A 258 10.56 -41.20 7.15
N GLN A 259 11.17 -40.05 6.83
CA GLN A 259 12.35 -39.59 7.54
C GLN A 259 11.91 -38.83 8.80
N ARG A 260 12.15 -39.44 9.95
CA ARG A 260 12.07 -38.82 11.27
C ARG A 260 13.25 -37.84 11.43
N LEU A 261 12.95 -36.58 11.60
CA LEU A 261 13.93 -35.57 12.05
C LEU A 261 14.16 -35.73 13.57
N PHE A 262 15.37 -36.10 13.93
CA PHE A 262 15.88 -36.10 15.30
C PHE A 262 16.18 -34.65 15.73
N LEU A 263 15.60 -34.20 16.83
CA LEU A 263 16.00 -33.00 17.55
C LEU A 263 17.08 -33.36 18.57
N PRO A 264 18.18 -32.60 18.70
CA PRO A 264 19.14 -32.77 19.77
C PRO A 264 18.66 -32.08 21.07
N PRO A 265 19.10 -32.56 22.25
CA PRO A 265 18.66 -32.07 23.55
C PRO A 265 19.29 -30.74 23.93
N ARG A 266 18.50 -29.91 24.64
CA ARG A 266 18.93 -28.64 25.24
C ARG A 266 19.92 -28.93 26.39
N ARG A 267 21.00 -28.17 26.41
CA ARG A 267 21.74 -27.81 27.64
C ARG A 267 21.77 -26.30 27.79
#